data_5502917697583d420da43cb2f7cf23f2
#
_entry.id   5502917697583d420da43cb2f7cf23f2
#
_cell.length_a   1.000
_cell.length_b   1.000
_cell.length_c   1.000
_cell.angle_alpha   90.00
_cell.angle_beta   90.00
_cell.angle_gamma   90.00
#
_symmetry.space_group_name_H-M   'P 1'
#
loop_
_entity.id
_entity.type
_entity.pdbx_description
1 polymer ?
#
loop_
_entity_poly.entity_id
_entity_poly.type
_entity_poly.pdbx_seq_one_letter_code
_entity_poly.pdbx_strand_id
1 'polypeptide(L)'
;KVELTYNLMRTFVAGLAFAMPFSLVHQMVTDRLGRIRTGWKKALPSVTGILAGISVSIAGNMHYVVYGQIIPFIQKLKGEEVSSYWFPDATRYIGFNPDVEDKTIHEFPCYSFVLGDLHAHVVDIMFVLLLLGLLYAWMKKVRTTELSGESMSRRKFWKKQLLMPQLLATG
;
A
#
# COMPACT_ATOMS: atom_id res chain seq x y z
N LYS A 1 10.20 19.36 20.86
CA LYS A 1 10.83 18.07 20.51
C LYS A 1 9.79 17.03 20.09
N VAL A 2 8.63 16.94 20.79
CA VAL A 2 7.58 15.96 20.49
C VAL A 2 6.99 16.16 19.08
N GLU A 3 6.68 17.39 18.70
CA GLU A 3 6.16 17.74 17.37
C GLU A 3 7.13 17.33 16.24
N LEU A 4 8.43 17.54 16.42
CA LEU A 4 9.44 17.14 15.45
C LEU A 4 9.47 15.61 15.26
N THR A 5 9.43 14.88 16.38
CA THR A 5 9.42 13.41 16.37
C THR A 5 8.15 12.85 15.70
N TYR A 6 6.99 13.46 15.99
CA TYR A 6 5.73 13.09 15.38
C TYR A 6 5.74 13.31 13.85
N ASN A 7 6.19 14.49 13.41
CA ASN A 7 6.28 14.82 11.99
C ASN A 7 7.27 13.91 11.25
N LEU A 8 8.40 13.58 11.89
CA LEU A 8 9.38 12.66 11.33
C LEU A 8 8.79 11.24 11.20
N MET A 9 8.10 10.74 12.23
CA MET A 9 7.44 9.44 12.20
C MET A 9 6.37 9.39 11.11
N ARG A 10 5.55 10.42 10.97
CA ARG A 10 4.54 10.53 9.91
C ARG A 10 5.17 10.44 8.52
N THR A 11 6.25 11.18 8.28
CA THR A 11 6.96 11.17 7.00
C THR A 11 7.57 9.78 6.73
N PHE A 12 8.12 9.15 7.76
CA PHE A 12 8.68 7.81 7.67
C PHE A 12 7.62 6.77 7.31
N VAL A 13 6.46 6.80 7.99
CA VAL A 13 5.34 5.89 7.70
C VAL A 13 4.82 6.09 6.27
N ALA A 14 4.66 7.35 5.82
CA ALA A 14 4.24 7.66 4.46
C ALA A 14 5.24 7.13 3.42
N GLY A 15 6.54 7.30 3.67
CA GLY A 15 7.60 6.75 2.81
C GLY A 15 7.57 5.24 2.72
N LEU A 16 7.36 4.54 3.84
CA LEU A 16 7.23 3.08 3.87
C LEU A 16 5.93 2.59 3.22
N ALA A 17 4.82 3.32 3.38
CA ALA A 17 3.55 3.00 2.72
C ALA A 17 3.65 3.05 1.19
N PHE A 18 4.61 3.77 0.63
CA PHE A 18 4.94 3.74 -0.78
C PHE A 18 6.01 2.68 -1.12
N ALA A 19 7.13 2.68 -0.39
CA ALA A 19 8.31 1.88 -0.73
C ALA A 19 8.09 0.36 -0.57
N MET A 20 7.32 -0.05 0.42
CA MET A 20 7.09 -1.48 0.69
C MET A 20 6.22 -2.14 -0.39
N PRO A 21 5.03 -1.62 -0.77
CA PRO A 21 4.26 -2.21 -1.86
C PRO A 21 4.98 -2.09 -3.21
N PHE A 22 5.71 -0.98 -3.45
CA PHE A 22 6.59 -0.87 -4.62
C PHE A 22 7.55 -2.05 -4.67
N SER A 23 8.32 -2.29 -3.62
CA SER A 23 9.35 -3.32 -3.58
C SER A 23 8.77 -4.73 -3.74
N LEU A 24 7.65 -5.00 -3.06
CA LEU A 24 6.97 -6.28 -3.11
C LEU A 24 6.47 -6.59 -4.53
N VAL A 25 5.72 -5.68 -5.14
CA VAL A 25 5.15 -5.89 -6.49
C VAL A 25 6.24 -5.88 -7.56
N HIS A 26 7.24 -5.01 -7.45
CA HIS A 26 8.40 -5.01 -8.34
C HIS A 26 9.08 -6.39 -8.32
N GLN A 27 9.31 -6.96 -7.15
CA GLN A 27 9.94 -8.28 -7.00
C GLN A 27 9.05 -9.40 -7.57
N MET A 28 7.75 -9.38 -7.28
CA MET A 28 6.79 -10.37 -7.80
C MET A 28 6.75 -10.38 -9.32
N VAL A 29 6.68 -9.21 -9.95
CA VAL A 29 6.67 -9.09 -11.42
C VAL A 29 8.02 -9.48 -12.00
N THR A 30 9.12 -9.12 -11.33
CA THR A 30 10.47 -9.54 -11.72
C THR A 30 10.61 -11.07 -11.75
N ASP A 31 10.14 -11.73 -10.71
CA ASP A 31 10.18 -13.19 -10.60
C ASP A 31 9.27 -13.87 -11.64
N ARG A 32 8.11 -13.28 -11.92
CA ARG A 32 7.16 -13.78 -12.94
C ARG A 32 7.72 -13.68 -14.37
N LEU A 33 8.39 -12.58 -14.68
CA LEU A 33 8.94 -12.34 -16.03
C LEU A 33 10.27 -13.06 -16.28
N GLY A 34 10.99 -13.47 -15.23
CA GLY A 34 12.31 -14.06 -15.33
C GLY A 34 13.42 -13.01 -15.63
N ARG A 35 14.63 -13.52 -15.90
CA ARG A 35 15.83 -12.67 -16.12
C ARG A 35 15.90 -12.06 -17.51
N ILE A 36 15.41 -12.77 -18.54
CA ILE A 36 15.50 -12.32 -19.93
C ILE A 36 14.29 -11.44 -20.26
N ARG A 37 14.53 -10.14 -20.27
CA ARG A 37 13.51 -9.12 -20.57
C ARG A 37 14.01 -8.23 -21.70
N THR A 38 13.20 -8.08 -22.73
CA THR A 38 13.49 -7.23 -23.90
C THR A 38 12.41 -6.16 -24.07
N GLY A 39 12.79 -5.02 -24.66
CA GLY A 39 11.87 -3.93 -24.95
C GLY A 39 11.18 -3.39 -23.69
N TRP A 40 9.90 -3.08 -23.79
CA TRP A 40 9.06 -2.51 -22.72
C TRP A 40 8.94 -3.40 -21.47
N LYS A 41 9.14 -4.72 -21.60
CA LYS A 41 9.11 -5.65 -20.46
C LYS A 41 10.19 -5.36 -19.42
N LYS A 42 11.26 -4.61 -19.78
CA LYS A 42 12.29 -4.18 -18.81
C LYS A 42 11.74 -3.20 -17.79
N ALA A 43 10.86 -2.30 -18.21
CA ALA A 43 10.27 -1.27 -17.35
C ALA A 43 9.07 -1.78 -16.54
N LEU A 44 8.44 -2.89 -16.95
CA LEU A 44 7.19 -3.37 -16.35
C LEU A 44 7.26 -3.56 -14.83
N PRO A 45 8.31 -4.16 -14.23
CA PRO A 45 8.39 -4.28 -12.77
C PRO A 45 8.40 -2.93 -12.06
N SER A 46 9.13 -1.96 -12.60
CA SER A 46 9.20 -0.61 -12.00
C SER A 46 7.86 0.12 -12.14
N VAL A 47 7.22 0.04 -13.29
CA VAL A 47 5.91 0.67 -13.52
C VAL A 47 4.86 0.07 -12.60
N THR A 48 4.77 -1.26 -12.52
CA THR A 48 3.80 -1.92 -11.62
C THR A 48 4.11 -1.67 -10.16
N GLY A 49 5.39 -1.60 -9.78
CA GLY A 49 5.81 -1.22 -8.43
C GLY A 49 5.38 0.21 -8.08
N ILE A 50 5.60 1.19 -8.98
CA ILE A 50 5.15 2.57 -8.80
C ILE A 50 3.63 2.63 -8.64
N LEU A 51 2.88 1.93 -9.50
CA LEU A 51 1.42 1.88 -9.39
C LEU A 51 0.96 1.29 -8.06
N ALA A 52 1.61 0.25 -7.57
CA ALA A 52 1.32 -0.34 -6.26
C ALA A 52 1.62 0.64 -5.11
N GLY A 53 2.77 1.32 -5.16
CA GLY A 53 3.13 2.37 -4.19
C GLY A 53 2.10 3.49 -4.15
N ILE A 54 1.71 4.02 -5.32
CA ILE A 54 0.68 5.06 -5.45
C ILE A 54 -0.67 4.55 -4.92
N SER A 55 -1.06 3.31 -5.26
CA SER A 55 -2.35 2.74 -4.86
C SER A 55 -2.50 2.63 -3.35
N VAL A 56 -1.42 2.33 -2.62
CA VAL A 56 -1.46 2.20 -1.15
C VAL A 56 -1.31 3.54 -0.45
N SER A 57 -0.42 4.42 -0.91
CA SER A 57 -0.05 5.63 -0.17
C SER A 57 -0.84 6.87 -0.59
N ILE A 58 -1.18 7.02 -1.88
CA ILE A 58 -1.74 8.24 -2.46
C ILE A 58 -3.17 8.04 -2.94
N ALA A 59 -3.48 6.88 -3.53
CA ALA A 59 -4.82 6.61 -4.00
C ALA A 59 -5.79 6.53 -2.81
N GLY A 60 -6.92 7.22 -2.95
CA GLY A 60 -8.03 7.17 -2.02
C GLY A 60 -9.27 6.65 -2.74
N ASN A 61 -10.41 6.98 -2.18
CA ASN A 61 -11.66 6.86 -2.92
C ASN A 61 -11.71 7.94 -4.03
N MET A 62 -12.49 7.74 -5.06
CA MET A 62 -12.60 8.68 -6.19
C MET A 62 -13.37 9.97 -5.85
N HIS A 63 -13.82 10.14 -4.62
CA HIS A 63 -14.68 11.26 -4.20
C HIS A 63 -14.04 12.63 -4.52
N TYR A 64 -12.76 12.82 -4.14
CA TYR A 64 -12.06 14.07 -4.45
C TYR A 64 -11.91 14.30 -5.96
N VAL A 65 -11.63 13.24 -6.72
CA VAL A 65 -11.48 13.37 -8.18
C VAL A 65 -12.80 13.78 -8.82
N VAL A 66 -13.91 13.17 -8.41
CA VAL A 66 -15.24 13.47 -8.96
C VAL A 66 -15.74 14.84 -8.49
N TYR A 67 -15.83 15.05 -7.17
CA TYR A 67 -16.46 16.24 -6.60
C TYR A 67 -15.52 17.44 -6.46
N GLY A 68 -14.21 17.20 -6.31
CA GLY A 68 -13.21 18.27 -6.18
C GLY A 68 -12.56 18.70 -7.49
N GLN A 69 -12.65 17.89 -8.56
CA GLN A 69 -12.01 18.21 -9.84
C GLN A 69 -12.98 18.16 -11.02
N ILE A 70 -13.64 17.02 -11.26
CA ILE A 70 -14.46 16.83 -12.48
C ILE A 70 -15.70 17.72 -12.45
N ILE A 71 -16.47 17.72 -11.37
CA ILE A 71 -17.70 18.51 -11.24
C ILE A 71 -17.40 20.01 -11.32
N PRO A 72 -16.44 20.58 -10.56
CA PRO A 72 -16.05 21.99 -10.70
C PRO A 72 -15.60 22.36 -12.11
N PHE A 73 -14.88 21.48 -12.79
CA PHE A 73 -14.47 21.71 -14.17
C PHE A 73 -15.68 21.78 -15.14
N ILE A 74 -16.65 20.86 -14.98
CA ILE A 74 -17.88 20.87 -15.80
C ILE A 74 -18.72 22.13 -15.51
N GLN A 75 -18.87 22.52 -14.23
CA GLN A 75 -19.58 23.74 -13.83
C GLN A 75 -18.94 24.97 -14.46
N LYS A 76 -17.61 25.07 -14.45
CA LYS A 76 -16.87 26.14 -15.11
C LYS A 76 -17.11 26.19 -16.61
N LEU A 77 -17.16 25.03 -17.28
CA LEU A 77 -17.45 24.97 -18.73
C LEU A 77 -18.89 25.41 -19.06
N LYS A 78 -19.84 25.18 -18.15
CA LYS A 78 -21.24 25.59 -18.30
C LYS A 78 -21.50 27.03 -17.87
N GLY A 79 -20.53 27.73 -17.28
CA GLY A 79 -20.71 29.07 -16.72
C GLY A 79 -21.54 29.07 -15.42
N GLU A 80 -21.67 27.94 -14.75
CA GLU A 80 -22.33 27.80 -13.45
C GLU A 80 -21.39 28.20 -12.32
N GLU A 81 -21.93 28.49 -11.12
CA GLU A 81 -21.13 28.73 -9.93
C GLU A 81 -20.37 27.45 -9.55
N VAL A 82 -19.06 27.60 -9.30
CA VAL A 82 -18.20 26.47 -8.95
C VAL A 82 -18.40 26.12 -7.48
N SER A 83 -18.81 24.88 -7.19
CA SER A 83 -18.96 24.38 -5.84
C SER A 83 -17.62 24.27 -5.11
N SER A 84 -17.59 24.72 -3.87
CA SER A 84 -16.45 24.53 -2.97
C SER A 84 -16.40 23.07 -2.50
N TYR A 85 -15.22 22.44 -2.59
CA TYR A 85 -15.00 21.08 -2.10
C TYR A 85 -14.38 21.09 -0.71
N TRP A 86 -15.01 20.41 0.22
CA TRP A 86 -14.46 20.18 1.55
C TRP A 86 -13.87 18.77 1.63
N PHE A 87 -12.54 18.68 1.75
CA PHE A 87 -11.81 17.40 1.68
C PHE A 87 -12.31 16.31 2.65
N PRO A 88 -12.74 16.61 3.88
CA PRO A 88 -13.33 15.62 4.78
C PRO A 88 -14.61 14.94 4.29
N ASP A 89 -15.34 15.51 3.32
CA ASP A 89 -16.51 14.85 2.71
C ASP A 89 -16.15 13.51 2.07
N ALA A 90 -14.91 13.35 1.63
CA ALA A 90 -14.39 12.10 1.10
C ALA A 90 -14.50 10.92 2.09
N THR A 91 -14.65 11.19 3.38
CA THR A 91 -14.74 10.19 4.44
C THR A 91 -16.11 10.13 5.12
N ARG A 92 -17.02 11.06 4.79
CA ARG A 92 -18.32 11.26 5.46
C ARG A 92 -19.49 11.01 4.53
N TYR A 93 -19.63 9.80 4.00
CA TYR A 93 -20.77 9.46 3.14
C TYR A 93 -21.69 8.40 3.74
N ILE A 94 -21.22 7.53 4.64
CA ILE A 94 -22.07 6.57 5.33
C ILE A 94 -22.72 7.23 6.55
N GLY A 95 -24.04 7.24 6.58
CA GLY A 95 -24.84 7.85 7.63
C GLY A 95 -24.94 9.37 7.57
N PHE A 96 -24.26 10.02 6.62
CA PHE A 96 -24.32 11.47 6.41
C PHE A 96 -25.21 11.84 5.20
N ASN A 97 -25.32 10.93 4.25
CA ASN A 97 -26.18 11.11 3.09
C ASN A 97 -26.79 9.76 2.63
N PRO A 98 -28.04 9.42 2.97
CA PRO A 98 -28.97 10.16 3.84
C PRO A 98 -28.49 10.25 5.30
N ASP A 99 -28.96 11.28 5.99
CA ASP A 99 -28.63 11.50 7.41
C ASP A 99 -29.35 10.45 8.28
N VAL A 100 -28.58 9.64 9.00
CA VAL A 100 -29.06 8.60 9.93
C VAL A 100 -28.27 8.66 11.23
N GLU A 101 -28.76 8.00 12.29
CA GLU A 101 -28.10 8.02 13.60
C GLU A 101 -26.73 7.35 13.58
N ASP A 102 -26.58 6.27 12.79
CA ASP A 102 -25.35 5.49 12.70
C ASP A 102 -24.41 6.09 11.63
N LYS A 103 -23.53 6.98 12.08
CA LYS A 103 -22.56 7.70 11.24
C LYS A 103 -21.18 7.08 11.34
N THR A 104 -20.57 6.79 10.19
CA THR A 104 -19.24 6.20 10.11
C THR A 104 -18.30 7.09 9.31
N ILE A 105 -17.09 7.28 9.80
CA ILE A 105 -15.99 7.95 9.08
C ILE A 105 -15.10 6.87 8.47
N HIS A 106 -14.95 6.90 7.14
CA HIS A 106 -14.14 5.94 6.38
C HIS A 106 -12.82 6.57 5.99
N GLU A 107 -11.84 6.43 6.86
CA GLU A 107 -10.51 6.95 6.59
C GLU A 107 -9.72 6.01 5.68
N PHE A 108 -8.85 6.60 4.87
CA PHE A 108 -7.92 5.90 3.99
C PHE A 108 -6.53 6.53 4.10
N PRO A 109 -5.44 5.81 3.76
CA PRO A 109 -4.08 6.26 4.04
C PRO A 109 -3.76 7.67 3.53
N CYS A 110 -4.13 8.01 2.30
CA CYS A 110 -3.92 9.33 1.74
C CYS A 110 -4.60 10.43 2.58
N TYR A 111 -5.81 10.17 3.09
CA TYR A 111 -6.54 11.12 3.95
C TYR A 111 -5.75 11.42 5.22
N SER A 112 -5.29 10.39 5.91
CA SER A 112 -4.49 10.52 7.12
C SER A 112 -3.16 11.22 6.87
N PHE A 113 -2.48 10.94 5.74
CA PHE A 113 -1.23 11.62 5.39
C PHE A 113 -1.44 13.09 5.07
N VAL A 114 -2.52 13.47 4.38
CA VAL A 114 -2.85 14.87 4.07
C VAL A 114 -3.21 15.65 5.33
N LEU A 115 -4.04 15.10 6.20
CA LEU A 115 -4.39 15.73 7.47
C LEU A 115 -3.24 15.72 8.48
N GLY A 116 -2.26 14.86 8.25
CA GLY A 116 -1.11 14.74 9.14
C GLY A 116 -1.40 13.97 10.41
N ASP A 117 -2.32 13.03 10.36
CA ASP A 117 -2.73 12.21 11.50
C ASP A 117 -2.24 10.77 11.35
N LEU A 118 -1.59 10.26 12.41
CA LEU A 118 -1.07 8.88 12.46
C LEU A 118 -2.10 7.98 13.15
N HIS A 119 -3.12 7.60 12.42
CA HIS A 119 -4.06 6.60 12.90
C HIS A 119 -3.47 5.19 12.90
N ALA A 120 -4.00 4.32 13.76
CA ALA A 120 -3.51 2.96 13.92
C ALA A 120 -3.48 2.16 12.60
N HIS A 121 -4.53 2.29 11.75
CA HIS A 121 -4.61 1.62 10.46
C HIS A 121 -3.51 2.03 9.48
N VAL A 122 -3.02 3.27 9.56
CA VAL A 122 -1.93 3.78 8.71
C VAL A 122 -0.59 3.20 9.14
N VAL A 123 -0.36 3.11 10.45
CA VAL A 123 0.84 2.49 11.01
C VAL A 123 0.84 0.98 10.73
N ASP A 124 -0.32 0.33 10.78
CA ASP A 124 -0.48 -1.11 10.53
C ASP A 124 -0.09 -1.53 9.10
N ILE A 125 -0.19 -0.62 8.12
CA ILE A 125 0.24 -0.88 6.72
C ILE A 125 1.66 -1.46 6.67
N MET A 126 2.59 -0.92 7.46
CA MET A 126 3.97 -1.38 7.48
C MET A 126 4.09 -2.83 7.96
N PHE A 127 3.36 -3.18 8.99
CA PHE A 127 3.38 -4.54 9.58
C PHE A 127 2.73 -5.55 8.65
N VAL A 128 1.59 -5.21 8.06
CA VAL A 128 0.90 -6.06 7.08
C VAL A 128 1.78 -6.30 5.85
N LEU A 129 2.39 -5.25 5.30
CA LEU A 129 3.26 -5.37 4.13
C LEU A 129 4.57 -6.12 4.45
N LEU A 130 5.12 -5.94 5.65
CA LEU A 130 6.26 -6.72 6.11
C LEU A 130 5.92 -8.20 6.17
N LEU A 131 4.78 -8.55 6.78
CA LEU A 131 4.30 -9.93 6.86
C LEU A 131 4.11 -10.53 5.47
N LEU A 132 3.47 -9.81 4.55
CA LEU A 132 3.28 -10.25 3.16
C LEU A 132 4.62 -10.45 2.45
N GLY A 133 5.59 -9.56 2.65
CA GLY A 133 6.94 -9.69 2.12
C GLY A 133 7.67 -10.94 2.64
N LEU A 134 7.59 -11.20 3.94
CA LEU A 134 8.15 -12.39 4.56
C LEU A 134 7.51 -13.68 4.05
N LEU A 135 6.18 -13.71 3.93
CA LEU A 135 5.44 -14.83 3.37
C LEU A 135 5.83 -15.08 1.91
N TYR A 136 5.96 -14.02 1.11
CA TYR A 136 6.41 -14.14 -0.27
C TYR A 136 7.83 -14.69 -0.38
N ALA A 137 8.76 -14.19 0.43
CA ALA A 137 10.14 -14.68 0.48
C ALA A 137 10.19 -16.16 0.90
N TRP A 138 9.39 -16.54 1.86
CA TRP A 138 9.27 -17.93 2.30
C TRP A 138 8.72 -18.84 1.20
N MET A 139 7.62 -18.46 0.55
CA MET A 139 7.04 -19.21 -0.57
C MET A 139 8.05 -19.39 -1.72
N LYS A 140 8.79 -18.33 -2.06
CA LYS A 140 9.83 -18.36 -3.09
C LYS A 140 10.94 -19.35 -2.71
N LYS A 141 11.37 -19.36 -1.45
CA LYS A 141 12.40 -20.28 -0.97
C LYS A 141 11.92 -21.73 -1.01
N VAL A 142 10.69 -22.02 -0.56
CA VAL A 142 10.10 -23.36 -0.63
C VAL A 142 10.10 -23.86 -2.08
N ARG A 143 9.58 -23.06 -3.00
CA ARG A 143 9.50 -23.39 -4.43
C ARG A 143 10.88 -23.66 -5.06
N THR A 144 11.90 -22.86 -4.71
CA THR A 144 13.25 -23.06 -5.22
C THR A 144 13.89 -24.35 -4.68
N THR A 145 13.63 -24.70 -3.45
CA THR A 145 14.13 -25.94 -2.84
C THR A 145 13.48 -27.17 -3.45
N GLU A 146 12.18 -27.12 -3.74
CA GLU A 146 11.47 -28.21 -4.42
C GLU A 146 11.99 -28.44 -5.86
N LEU A 147 12.27 -27.36 -6.58
CA LEU A 147 12.80 -27.41 -7.96
C LEU A 147 14.24 -27.89 -8.03
N SER A 148 15.04 -27.71 -6.97
CA SER A 148 16.45 -28.17 -6.95
C SER A 148 16.60 -29.68 -6.72
N GLY A 149 15.51 -30.42 -6.52
CA GLY A 149 15.54 -31.88 -6.36
C GLY A 149 16.28 -32.35 -5.10
N GLU A 150 16.61 -31.47 -4.17
CA GLU A 150 17.17 -31.84 -2.88
C GLU A 150 16.14 -32.65 -2.08
N SER A 151 16.28 -33.98 -2.12
CA SER A 151 15.53 -34.92 -1.27
C SER A 151 15.88 -34.70 0.20
N MET A 152 15.42 -33.60 0.75
CA MET A 152 15.59 -33.32 2.17
C MET A 152 14.43 -33.93 2.97
N SER A 153 14.76 -34.74 3.98
CA SER A 153 13.74 -35.29 4.89
C SER A 153 12.76 -34.16 5.32
N ARG A 154 11.44 -34.41 5.27
CA ARG A 154 10.39 -33.45 5.67
C ARG A 154 10.70 -32.75 6.99
N ARG A 155 11.26 -33.47 7.97
CA ARG A 155 11.62 -32.93 9.28
C ARG A 155 12.79 -31.92 9.24
N LYS A 156 13.80 -32.15 8.38
CA LYS A 156 14.94 -31.22 8.16
C LYS A 156 14.49 -29.99 7.37
N PHE A 157 13.59 -30.20 6.39
CA PHE A 157 12.99 -29.12 5.61
C PHE A 157 12.24 -28.13 6.51
N TRP A 158 11.30 -28.62 7.33
CA TRP A 158 10.52 -27.77 8.25
C TRP A 158 11.38 -27.09 9.30
N LYS A 159 12.37 -27.76 9.89
CA LYS A 159 13.32 -27.11 10.82
C LYS A 159 14.09 -25.96 10.17
N LYS A 160 14.60 -26.15 8.96
CA LYS A 160 15.35 -25.12 8.22
C LYS A 160 14.45 -23.95 7.78
N GLN A 161 13.18 -24.20 7.50
CA GLN A 161 12.21 -23.17 7.13
C GLN A 161 11.68 -22.36 8.31
N LEU A 162 11.53 -23.00 9.48
CA LEU A 162 11.06 -22.32 10.69
C LEU A 162 12.16 -21.50 11.39
N LEU A 163 13.44 -21.91 11.28
CA LEU A 163 14.57 -21.19 11.86
C LEU A 163 14.80 -19.80 11.21
N MET A 164 14.52 -19.63 9.91
CA MET A 164 14.73 -18.36 9.23
C MET A 164 13.78 -17.24 9.70
N PRO A 165 12.45 -17.47 9.84
CA PRO A 165 11.57 -16.47 10.42
C PRO A 165 11.89 -16.11 11.85
N GLN A 166 12.37 -17.07 12.65
CA GLN A 166 12.77 -16.84 14.03
C GLN A 166 14.04 -15.98 14.14
N LEU A 167 15.03 -16.20 13.26
CA LEU A 167 16.23 -15.36 13.20
C LEU A 167 15.93 -13.94 12.75
N LEU A 168 14.93 -13.74 11.87
CA LEU A 168 14.47 -12.40 11.46
C LEU A 168 13.58 -11.73 12.52
N ALA A 169 12.97 -12.49 13.42
CA ALA A 169 12.14 -11.96 14.51
C ALA A 169 12.95 -11.62 15.77
N THR A 170 14.20 -12.09 15.88
CA THR A 170 15.07 -11.89 17.04
C THR A 170 16.25 -10.96 16.77
N GLY A 171 16.43 -10.48 15.56
CA GLY A 171 17.43 -9.48 15.17
C GLY A 171 16.78 -8.12 14.96
#